data_03c62cf87932c53de09552c310f77a0f
#
_entry.id   03c62cf87932c53de09552c310f77a0f
#
_cell.length_a   1.000
_cell.length_b   1.000
_cell.length_c   1.000
_cell.angle_alpha   90.00
_cell.angle_beta   90.00
_cell.angle_gamma   90.00
#
_symmetry.space_group_name_H-M   'P 1'
#
loop_
_entity.id
_entity.type
_entity.pdbx_description
1 polymer ?
#
loop_
_entity_poly.entity_id
_entity_poly.type
_entity_poly.pdbx_seq_one_letter_code
_entity_poly.pdbx_strand_id
1 'polypeptide(L)'
;IETNTSGEILVTEDGNYSIKLINLTDDENFNTYEFTIDTKAPGVVLNGVEQSGTTNKDVGVSWNDTDVVSATYTKDNGESVVLENGETLTEEGIYVVKVVDDLGNTAEIMFTIDKSLDYEVYVNNTSTTGVETTGEDVMLMNNEELNISVTRNGETYDYNFGDVLSEEGTYQIKITDDHGNTTVIQIVIDKSVNAHATTGNGTITNEEVIVVAGEKVSVIVTKDGQAYDYILGQPITEEGKYNVTIYDAYGNQKTFTFEIVNGTKSVLDYTLGESVEVIEVKHNGEVIEWDSNQLNFTEDGIYEVTVLVDGEEYSFELSLDTTAPEITLNGIEDGEAGNVTVTITDMTEDGTVKVYKDGVEIEYNLGDELKDYGEYVVEVTDELGNTRSYSFTLEYQMNGWAIALIIIGLLAIAGIVVLICLKKKRVFKD
;
A
#
# COMPACT_ATOMS: atom_id res chain seq x y z
N ILE A 1 2.68 7.93 -99.03
CA ILE A 1 2.82 6.56 -99.58
C ILE A 1 4.23 6.46 -100.12
N GLU A 2 5.12 5.84 -99.38
CA GLU A 2 6.44 5.46 -99.90
C GLU A 2 6.33 4.10 -100.58
N THR A 3 6.61 4.03 -101.82
CA THR A 3 6.71 2.76 -102.56
C THR A 3 8.10 2.19 -102.32
N ASN A 4 8.21 1.12 -101.56
CA ASN A 4 9.44 0.41 -101.32
C ASN A 4 9.56 -0.78 -102.31
N THR A 5 10.61 -0.77 -103.11
CA THR A 5 10.87 -1.84 -104.10
C THR A 5 11.74 -2.97 -103.52
N SER A 6 12.20 -2.86 -102.27
CA SER A 6 13.00 -3.90 -101.58
C SER A 6 12.16 -5.06 -101.02
N GLY A 7 10.85 -4.89 -100.91
CA GLY A 7 9.95 -5.89 -100.30
C GLY A 7 9.90 -5.89 -98.80
N GLU A 8 10.62 -4.98 -98.09
CA GLU A 8 10.60 -4.82 -96.66
C GLU A 8 10.15 -3.40 -96.31
N ILE A 9 9.17 -3.26 -95.46
CA ILE A 9 8.72 -2.00 -94.85
C ILE A 9 8.95 -2.08 -93.34
N LEU A 10 9.84 -1.21 -92.82
CA LEU A 10 10.07 -1.07 -91.38
C LEU A 10 9.19 0.07 -90.90
N VAL A 11 8.35 -0.24 -89.95
CA VAL A 11 7.51 0.75 -89.21
C VAL A 11 7.89 0.69 -87.76
N THR A 12 8.20 1.82 -87.20
CA THR A 12 8.73 1.93 -85.82
C THR A 12 7.96 2.88 -84.96
N GLU A 13 7.03 3.65 -85.45
CA GLU A 13 6.21 4.60 -84.70
C GLU A 13 4.86 4.00 -84.37
N ASP A 14 4.35 4.37 -83.15
CA ASP A 14 3.01 3.94 -82.76
C ASP A 14 1.95 4.48 -83.69
N GLY A 15 0.97 3.65 -84.02
CA GLY A 15 -0.13 4.02 -84.87
C GLY A 15 -0.80 2.86 -85.63
N ASN A 16 -1.93 3.15 -86.22
CA ASN A 16 -2.66 2.19 -87.05
C ASN A 16 -2.16 2.26 -88.48
N TYR A 17 -1.76 1.16 -89.04
CA TYR A 17 -1.18 1.03 -90.34
C TYR A 17 -2.04 0.16 -91.24
N SER A 18 -2.16 0.58 -92.58
CA SER A 18 -2.82 -0.17 -93.60
C SER A 18 -1.85 -0.32 -94.77
N ILE A 19 -1.42 -1.54 -95.06
CA ILE A 19 -0.55 -1.84 -96.17
C ILE A 19 -1.38 -2.45 -97.27
N LYS A 20 -1.42 -1.77 -98.44
CA LYS A 20 -2.08 -2.28 -99.67
C LYS A 20 -1.04 -2.90 -100.56
N LEU A 21 -1.10 -4.20 -100.73
CA LEU A 21 -0.30 -4.93 -101.74
C LEU A 21 -1.07 -5.01 -103.00
N ILE A 22 -0.54 -4.36 -104.09
CA ILE A 22 -1.19 -4.29 -105.42
C ILE A 22 -0.45 -5.19 -106.42
N ASN A 23 -1.16 -5.99 -107.20
CA ASN A 23 -0.58 -6.77 -108.26
C ASN A 23 -0.15 -5.81 -109.39
N LEU A 24 1.14 -5.78 -109.74
CA LEU A 24 1.68 -4.87 -110.80
C LEU A 24 1.12 -5.11 -112.23
N THR A 25 0.44 -6.23 -112.42
CA THR A 25 -0.19 -6.55 -113.72
C THR A 25 -1.71 -6.39 -113.75
N ASP A 26 -2.33 -6.16 -112.59
CA ASP A 26 -3.76 -5.99 -112.36
C ASP A 26 -3.99 -5.21 -111.10
N ASP A 27 -4.08 -3.88 -111.18
CA ASP A 27 -4.20 -2.97 -110.04
C ASP A 27 -5.60 -3.04 -109.37
N GLU A 28 -6.57 -3.73 -109.90
CA GLU A 28 -7.85 -4.05 -109.28
C GLU A 28 -7.71 -5.25 -108.32
N ASN A 29 -6.61 -6.03 -108.45
CA ASN A 29 -6.33 -7.15 -107.57
C ASN A 29 -5.32 -6.76 -106.45
N PHE A 30 -5.82 -6.48 -105.28
CA PHE A 30 -5.04 -6.09 -104.11
C PHE A 30 -5.50 -6.79 -102.81
N ASN A 31 -4.56 -6.94 -101.92
CA ASN A 31 -4.84 -7.31 -100.53
C ASN A 31 -4.45 -6.16 -99.59
N THR A 32 -5.31 -5.84 -98.62
CA THR A 32 -5.01 -4.87 -97.60
C THR A 32 -4.74 -5.59 -96.24
N TYR A 33 -3.64 -5.25 -95.63
CA TYR A 33 -3.27 -5.73 -94.33
C TYR A 33 -3.29 -4.56 -93.34
N GLU A 34 -4.05 -4.68 -92.28
CA GLU A 34 -4.14 -3.69 -91.22
C GLU A 34 -3.45 -4.24 -89.99
N PHE A 35 -2.66 -3.43 -89.34
CA PHE A 35 -2.01 -3.75 -88.05
C PHE A 35 -1.78 -2.48 -87.26
N THR A 36 -1.66 -2.63 -85.92
CA THR A 36 -1.37 -1.56 -84.98
C THR A 36 0.01 -1.77 -84.39
N ILE A 37 0.77 -0.69 -84.26
CA ILE A 37 1.99 -0.61 -83.44
C ILE A 37 1.64 0.26 -82.24
N ASP A 38 1.77 -0.29 -81.07
CA ASP A 38 1.71 0.43 -79.81
C ASP A 38 2.79 -0.15 -78.95
N THR A 39 3.70 0.73 -78.43
CA THR A 39 4.82 0.39 -77.57
C THR A 39 4.68 1.00 -76.18
N LYS A 40 3.55 1.68 -75.92
CA LYS A 40 3.30 2.36 -74.64
C LYS A 40 2.50 1.48 -73.73
N ALA A 41 3.03 1.36 -72.52
CA ALA A 41 2.27 0.72 -71.43
C ALA A 41 1.06 1.58 -71.00
N PRO A 42 -0.03 0.97 -70.53
CA PRO A 42 -1.20 1.67 -70.03
C PRO A 42 -0.86 2.66 -68.95
N GLY A 43 -1.48 3.83 -69.03
CA GLY A 43 -1.30 4.88 -67.97
C GLY A 43 -2.14 4.60 -66.77
N VAL A 44 -1.51 4.16 -65.67
CA VAL A 44 -2.18 3.88 -64.38
C VAL A 44 -2.10 5.11 -63.48
N VAL A 45 -3.24 5.47 -62.92
CA VAL A 45 -3.39 6.59 -61.96
C VAL A 45 -3.69 6.05 -60.59
N LEU A 46 -2.87 6.42 -59.63
CA LEU A 46 -3.11 6.18 -58.20
C LEU A 46 -3.74 7.44 -57.60
N ASN A 47 -4.81 7.24 -56.82
CA ASN A 47 -5.41 8.29 -56.01
C ASN A 47 -5.20 7.96 -54.52
N GLY A 48 -4.45 8.80 -53.81
CA GLY A 48 -4.15 8.62 -52.39
C GLY A 48 -2.70 8.30 -52.03
N VAL A 49 -1.88 7.93 -53.06
CA VAL A 49 -0.45 7.63 -52.91
C VAL A 49 0.31 7.90 -54.20
N GLU A 50 1.60 8.18 -54.11
CA GLU A 50 2.51 8.19 -55.25
C GLU A 50 3.06 6.78 -55.54
N GLN A 51 3.55 6.57 -56.74
CA GLN A 51 4.23 5.32 -57.10
C GLN A 51 5.41 5.07 -56.16
N SER A 52 5.54 3.86 -55.64
CA SER A 52 6.51 3.43 -54.63
C SER A 52 6.38 4.16 -53.27
N GLY A 53 5.30 4.91 -53.05
CA GLY A 53 5.00 5.58 -51.80
C GLY A 53 4.25 4.71 -50.79
N THR A 54 4.20 5.17 -49.57
CA THR A 54 3.39 4.60 -48.48
C THR A 54 2.32 5.61 -48.05
N THR A 55 1.14 5.13 -47.70
CA THR A 55 0.02 5.96 -47.26
C THR A 55 -0.81 5.22 -46.19
N ASN A 56 -1.44 5.96 -45.27
CA ASN A 56 -2.44 5.40 -44.34
C ASN A 56 -3.88 5.52 -44.87
N LYS A 57 -4.06 5.92 -46.17
CA LYS A 57 -5.36 6.10 -46.80
C LYS A 57 -5.67 4.96 -47.74
N ASP A 58 -6.94 4.82 -48.06
CA ASP A 58 -7.39 3.97 -49.14
C ASP A 58 -6.86 4.49 -50.48
N VAL A 59 -6.46 3.58 -51.39
CA VAL A 59 -5.87 3.91 -52.66
C VAL A 59 -6.81 3.51 -53.80
N GLY A 60 -7.29 4.50 -54.55
CA GLY A 60 -8.02 4.28 -55.80
C GLY A 60 -7.05 4.00 -56.94
N VAL A 61 -7.31 2.95 -57.72
CA VAL A 61 -6.51 2.59 -58.91
C VAL A 61 -7.36 2.71 -60.15
N SER A 62 -6.91 3.50 -61.13
CA SER A 62 -7.65 3.69 -62.37
C SER A 62 -6.72 3.85 -63.59
N TRP A 63 -7.26 3.68 -64.77
CA TRP A 63 -6.58 3.92 -66.03
C TRP A 63 -7.56 4.49 -67.08
N ASN A 64 -7.06 5.28 -67.99
CA ASN A 64 -7.85 5.90 -69.04
C ASN A 64 -7.76 5.17 -70.44
N ASP A 65 -6.83 4.22 -70.56
CA ASP A 65 -6.63 3.47 -71.77
C ASP A 65 -7.80 2.50 -72.03
N THR A 66 -8.30 2.46 -73.29
CA THR A 66 -9.52 1.69 -73.58
C THR A 66 -9.19 0.29 -74.17
N ASP A 67 -7.93 -0.02 -74.39
CA ASP A 67 -7.37 -1.26 -74.94
C ASP A 67 -6.82 -2.19 -73.81
N VAL A 68 -6.99 -1.83 -72.57
CA VAL A 68 -6.62 -2.69 -71.39
C VAL A 68 -7.44 -3.97 -71.45
N VAL A 69 -6.75 -5.10 -71.50
CA VAL A 69 -7.35 -6.44 -71.49
C VAL A 69 -7.20 -7.20 -70.19
N SER A 70 -6.26 -6.78 -69.33
CA SER A 70 -6.06 -7.40 -68.04
C SER A 70 -5.52 -6.41 -67.09
N ALA A 71 -6.14 -6.36 -65.91
CA ALA A 71 -5.61 -5.65 -64.69
C ALA A 71 -5.70 -6.57 -63.51
N THR A 72 -4.61 -6.64 -62.77
CA THR A 72 -4.51 -7.47 -61.56
C THR A 72 -3.66 -6.76 -60.53
N TYR A 73 -3.82 -7.16 -59.26
CA TYR A 73 -2.88 -6.82 -58.19
C TYR A 73 -2.47 -8.05 -57.40
N THR A 74 -1.31 -7.97 -56.76
CA THR A 74 -0.90 -8.84 -55.67
C THR A 74 -0.72 -8.02 -54.44
N LYS A 75 -1.08 -8.57 -53.28
CA LYS A 75 -0.84 -7.99 -51.97
C LYS A 75 0.14 -8.89 -51.21
N ASP A 76 1.22 -8.30 -50.64
CA ASP A 76 2.25 -9.00 -49.83
C ASP A 76 2.84 -10.24 -50.56
N ASN A 77 3.04 -10.14 -51.88
CA ASN A 77 3.47 -11.26 -52.75
C ASN A 77 2.51 -12.46 -52.72
N GLY A 78 1.25 -12.24 -52.37
CA GLY A 78 0.21 -13.26 -52.39
C GLY A 78 -0.30 -13.61 -53.78
N GLU A 79 -1.48 -14.20 -53.85
CA GLU A 79 -2.11 -14.56 -55.12
C GLU A 79 -2.53 -13.32 -55.92
N SER A 80 -2.52 -13.44 -57.26
CA SER A 80 -2.96 -12.39 -58.15
C SER A 80 -4.49 -12.31 -58.14
N VAL A 81 -5.01 -11.11 -57.90
CA VAL A 81 -6.43 -10.79 -57.85
C VAL A 81 -6.78 -9.89 -59.03
N VAL A 82 -7.92 -10.10 -59.66
CA VAL A 82 -8.42 -9.23 -60.72
C VAL A 82 -8.77 -7.87 -60.15
N LEU A 83 -8.34 -6.81 -60.84
CA LEU A 83 -8.58 -5.42 -60.45
C LEU A 83 -9.55 -4.78 -61.47
N GLU A 84 -10.59 -4.12 -60.96
CA GLU A 84 -11.51 -3.35 -61.81
C GLU A 84 -11.07 -1.89 -61.92
N ASN A 85 -11.34 -1.27 -63.08
CA ASN A 85 -10.99 0.14 -63.29
C ASN A 85 -11.77 1.06 -62.33
N GLY A 86 -11.04 1.82 -61.51
CA GLY A 86 -11.61 2.69 -60.48
C GLY A 86 -11.81 1.99 -59.16
N GLU A 87 -11.34 0.77 -58.98
CA GLU A 87 -11.41 0.05 -57.68
C GLU A 87 -10.57 0.73 -56.62
N THR A 88 -11.04 0.66 -55.37
CA THR A 88 -10.36 1.20 -54.20
C THR A 88 -9.84 0.07 -53.32
N LEU A 89 -8.53 0.05 -53.11
CA LEU A 89 -7.84 -0.90 -52.23
C LEU A 89 -7.77 -0.31 -50.82
N THR A 90 -8.23 -1.08 -49.85
CA THR A 90 -8.44 -0.57 -48.47
C THR A 90 -7.66 -1.31 -47.41
N GLU A 91 -7.22 -2.53 -47.68
CA GLU A 91 -6.48 -3.35 -46.75
C GLU A 91 -5.01 -2.93 -46.65
N GLU A 92 -4.45 -3.04 -45.49
CA GLU A 92 -3.02 -2.83 -45.23
C GLU A 92 -2.19 -3.88 -45.97
N GLY A 93 -1.05 -3.47 -46.54
CA GLY A 93 -0.12 -4.34 -47.23
C GLY A 93 0.64 -3.67 -48.39
N ILE A 94 1.58 -4.39 -48.96
CA ILE A 94 2.37 -3.98 -50.14
C ILE A 94 1.65 -4.45 -51.37
N TYR A 95 1.24 -3.51 -52.24
CA TYR A 95 0.53 -3.79 -53.49
C TYR A 95 1.45 -3.66 -54.67
N VAL A 96 1.37 -4.64 -55.59
CA VAL A 96 1.91 -4.57 -56.93
C VAL A 96 0.77 -4.70 -57.91
N VAL A 97 0.46 -3.60 -58.64
CA VAL A 97 -0.58 -3.52 -59.66
C VAL A 97 0.05 -3.73 -61.01
N LYS A 98 -0.54 -4.63 -61.80
CA LYS A 98 -0.12 -4.91 -63.16
C LYS A 98 -1.29 -4.71 -64.13
N VAL A 99 -1.11 -3.82 -65.13
CA VAL A 99 -2.12 -3.52 -66.16
C VAL A 99 -1.52 -3.82 -67.51
N VAL A 100 -2.24 -4.54 -68.34
CA VAL A 100 -1.78 -5.02 -69.63
C VAL A 100 -2.78 -4.61 -70.73
N ASP A 101 -2.31 -4.05 -71.88
CA ASP A 101 -3.12 -3.75 -73.04
C ASP A 101 -3.27 -4.96 -73.97
N ASP A 102 -3.98 -4.78 -75.12
CA ASP A 102 -4.27 -5.82 -76.13
C ASP A 102 -3.05 -6.21 -76.96
N LEU A 103 -1.99 -5.39 -76.99
CA LEU A 103 -0.71 -5.66 -77.65
C LEU A 103 0.36 -6.21 -76.73
N GLY A 104 0.06 -6.29 -75.41
CA GLY A 104 0.91 -6.91 -74.36
C GLY A 104 1.87 -5.94 -73.66
N ASN A 105 1.75 -4.62 -73.93
CA ASN A 105 2.50 -3.66 -73.11
C ASN A 105 1.99 -3.67 -71.67
N THR A 106 2.90 -3.55 -70.72
CA THR A 106 2.58 -3.76 -69.33
C THR A 106 3.04 -2.57 -68.47
N ALA A 107 2.15 -2.03 -67.70
CA ALA A 107 2.47 -1.15 -66.56
C ALA A 107 2.49 -1.95 -65.26
N GLU A 108 3.54 -1.76 -64.47
CA GLU A 108 3.65 -2.33 -63.15
C GLU A 108 3.96 -1.21 -62.15
N ILE A 109 3.12 -1.09 -61.10
CA ILE A 109 3.18 -0.04 -60.10
C ILE A 109 3.11 -0.67 -58.71
N MET A 110 4.00 -0.24 -57.83
CA MET A 110 4.02 -0.67 -56.45
C MET A 110 3.66 0.51 -55.52
N PHE A 111 2.96 0.24 -54.42
CA PHE A 111 2.72 1.15 -53.32
C PHE A 111 2.40 0.35 -52.05
N THR A 112 2.42 1.02 -50.91
CA THR A 112 2.10 0.42 -49.59
C THR A 112 0.93 1.16 -48.96
N ILE A 113 -0.02 0.41 -48.43
CA ILE A 113 -1.03 0.92 -47.50
C ILE A 113 -0.59 0.44 -46.12
N ASP A 114 -0.33 1.39 -45.23
CA ASP A 114 0.08 1.17 -43.83
C ASP A 114 -0.83 1.98 -42.93
N LYS A 115 -1.65 1.31 -42.08
CA LYS A 115 -2.66 1.91 -41.23
C LYS A 115 -2.41 1.59 -39.76
N SER A 116 -1.37 0.84 -39.45
CA SER A 116 -0.99 0.38 -38.11
C SER A 116 0.22 1.14 -37.57
N LEU A 117 0.48 0.93 -36.30
CA LEU A 117 1.68 1.37 -35.59
C LEU A 117 2.29 0.14 -34.95
N ASP A 118 3.55 -0.15 -35.26
CA ASP A 118 4.26 -1.31 -34.71
C ASP A 118 5.09 -0.89 -33.51
N TYR A 119 4.49 -1.04 -32.33
CA TYR A 119 5.11 -0.80 -31.04
C TYR A 119 4.69 -1.87 -30.03
N GLU A 120 5.48 -2.03 -28.97
CA GLU A 120 5.22 -2.94 -27.87
C GLU A 120 5.23 -2.21 -26.53
N VAL A 121 4.37 -2.64 -25.61
CA VAL A 121 4.34 -2.17 -24.22
C VAL A 121 4.86 -3.28 -23.32
N TYR A 122 5.80 -2.95 -22.46
CA TYR A 122 6.37 -3.83 -21.46
C TYR A 122 6.00 -3.35 -20.05
N VAL A 123 5.53 -4.27 -19.22
CA VAL A 123 5.32 -4.06 -17.79
C VAL A 123 6.25 -5.01 -17.05
N ASN A 124 7.11 -4.48 -16.21
CA ASN A 124 8.15 -5.26 -15.50
C ASN A 124 8.90 -6.21 -16.47
N ASN A 125 9.38 -5.68 -17.60
CA ASN A 125 10.09 -6.39 -18.67
C ASN A 125 9.29 -7.53 -19.36
N THR A 126 7.97 -7.56 -19.20
CA THR A 126 7.10 -8.53 -19.86
C THR A 126 6.22 -7.81 -20.86
N SER A 127 6.29 -8.22 -22.17
CA SER A 127 5.44 -7.65 -23.21
C SER A 127 3.95 -7.94 -22.94
N THR A 128 3.11 -6.93 -23.15
CA THR A 128 1.67 -6.99 -22.94
C THR A 128 0.92 -6.23 -24.03
N THR A 129 -0.31 -6.63 -24.30
CA THR A 129 -1.16 -6.01 -25.32
C THR A 129 -2.00 -4.83 -24.81
N GLY A 130 -1.94 -4.54 -23.51
CA GLY A 130 -2.66 -3.41 -22.91
C GLY A 130 -2.44 -3.34 -21.41
N VAL A 131 -2.26 -2.12 -20.94
CA VAL A 131 -2.14 -1.78 -19.52
C VAL A 131 -2.94 -0.50 -19.29
N GLU A 132 -3.86 -0.54 -18.33
CA GLU A 132 -4.60 0.66 -17.91
C GLU A 132 -4.01 1.22 -16.59
N THR A 133 -3.76 0.34 -15.61
CA THR A 133 -3.16 0.71 -14.32
C THR A 133 -2.22 -0.40 -13.83
N THR A 134 -1.07 -0.02 -13.27
CA THR A 134 -0.07 -0.95 -12.75
C THR A 134 0.72 -0.33 -11.59
N GLY A 135 1.21 -1.15 -10.67
CA GLY A 135 2.23 -0.76 -9.66
C GLY A 135 3.67 -0.90 -10.18
N GLU A 136 3.85 -1.45 -11.39
CA GLU A 136 5.15 -1.79 -11.94
C GLU A 136 5.65 -0.74 -12.94
N ASP A 137 6.93 -0.81 -13.25
CA ASP A 137 7.56 0.03 -14.27
C ASP A 137 7.07 -0.34 -15.67
N VAL A 138 6.89 0.68 -16.52
CA VAL A 138 6.42 0.52 -17.89
C VAL A 138 7.47 1.04 -18.87
N MET A 139 7.65 0.33 -19.97
CA MET A 139 8.54 0.73 -21.07
C MET A 139 7.83 0.49 -22.41
N LEU A 140 8.01 1.40 -23.35
CA LEU A 140 7.53 1.23 -24.73
C LEU A 140 8.71 1.05 -25.65
N MET A 141 8.58 0.09 -26.59
CA MET A 141 9.54 -0.17 -27.65
C MET A 141 8.87 0.03 -29.01
N ASN A 142 9.61 0.49 -29.98
CA ASN A 142 9.17 0.63 -31.35
C ASN A 142 9.89 -0.37 -32.26
N ASN A 143 9.16 -0.94 -33.23
CA ASN A 143 9.71 -1.83 -34.23
C ASN A 143 9.83 -1.15 -35.63
N GLU A 144 9.36 0.10 -35.71
CA GLU A 144 9.44 0.95 -36.88
C GLU A 144 9.79 2.39 -36.49
N GLU A 145 9.90 3.29 -37.49
CA GLU A 145 10.19 4.71 -37.23
C GLU A 145 8.93 5.43 -36.72
N LEU A 146 8.86 5.67 -35.39
CA LEU A 146 7.75 6.29 -34.72
C LEU A 146 8.18 7.52 -33.95
N ASN A 147 7.28 8.49 -33.86
CA ASN A 147 7.39 9.64 -32.97
C ASN A 147 6.52 9.42 -31.73
N ILE A 148 7.05 9.74 -30.56
CA ILE A 148 6.35 9.61 -29.29
C ILE A 148 6.31 10.96 -28.56
N SER A 149 5.19 11.27 -27.93
CA SER A 149 5.08 12.39 -26.99
C SER A 149 4.29 11.94 -25.76
N VAL A 150 4.82 12.26 -24.59
CA VAL A 150 4.27 11.81 -23.32
C VAL A 150 3.94 13.02 -22.45
N THR A 151 2.81 12.94 -21.77
CA THR A 151 2.50 13.82 -20.63
C THR A 151 2.27 12.97 -19.40
N ARG A 152 2.68 13.52 -18.24
CA ARG A 152 2.42 12.94 -16.92
C ARG A 152 1.61 13.93 -16.10
N ASN A 153 0.45 13.53 -15.59
CA ASN A 153 -0.46 14.40 -14.84
C ASN A 153 -0.82 15.69 -15.60
N GLY A 154 -0.84 15.62 -16.96
CA GLY A 154 -1.13 16.75 -17.85
C GLY A 154 0.05 17.65 -18.21
N GLU A 155 1.24 17.42 -17.63
CA GLU A 155 2.48 18.15 -17.96
C GLU A 155 3.35 17.34 -18.90
N THR A 156 4.10 18.02 -19.78
CA THR A 156 5.04 17.37 -20.71
C THR A 156 6.08 16.57 -19.92
N TYR A 157 6.27 15.32 -20.32
CA TYR A 157 7.25 14.40 -19.77
C TYR A 157 8.26 14.01 -20.84
N ASP A 158 9.55 14.18 -20.56
CA ASP A 158 10.63 13.82 -21.49
C ASP A 158 10.80 12.30 -21.54
N TYR A 159 10.51 11.70 -22.68
CA TYR A 159 10.49 10.26 -22.84
C TYR A 159 10.84 9.87 -24.29
N ASN A 160 11.66 8.85 -24.45
CA ASN A 160 11.98 8.22 -25.72
C ASN A 160 11.66 6.72 -25.63
N PHE A 161 11.41 6.08 -26.78
CA PHE A 161 11.28 4.62 -26.81
C PHE A 161 12.49 3.94 -26.17
N GLY A 162 12.23 2.96 -25.31
CA GLY A 162 13.24 2.27 -24.50
C GLY A 162 13.54 2.90 -23.14
N ASP A 163 13.08 4.11 -22.88
CA ASP A 163 13.13 4.69 -21.53
C ASP A 163 12.09 4.01 -20.61
N VAL A 164 12.31 4.08 -19.30
CA VAL A 164 11.43 3.46 -18.30
C VAL A 164 10.57 4.53 -17.63
N LEU A 165 9.26 4.36 -17.68
CA LEU A 165 8.30 5.10 -16.87
C LEU A 165 8.24 4.42 -15.49
N SER A 166 8.78 5.06 -14.46
CA SER A 166 8.85 4.50 -13.11
C SER A 166 8.17 5.37 -12.05
N GLU A 167 7.86 6.60 -12.36
CA GLU A 167 7.24 7.53 -11.42
C GLU A 167 5.72 7.35 -11.37
N GLU A 168 5.15 7.44 -10.18
CA GLU A 168 3.70 7.40 -9.99
C GLU A 168 3.01 8.55 -10.73
N GLY A 169 1.89 8.25 -11.42
CA GLY A 169 1.12 9.25 -12.12
C GLY A 169 0.31 8.70 -13.29
N THR A 170 -0.50 9.58 -13.86
CA THR A 170 -1.28 9.30 -15.09
C THR A 170 -0.50 9.77 -16.31
N TYR A 171 -0.13 8.84 -17.15
CA TYR A 171 0.56 9.08 -18.40
C TYR A 171 -0.41 9.06 -19.57
N GLN A 172 -0.35 10.10 -20.41
CA GLN A 172 -0.95 10.08 -21.75
C GLN A 172 0.18 10.02 -22.79
N ILE A 173 0.17 8.97 -23.58
CA ILE A 173 1.23 8.65 -24.53
C ILE A 173 0.62 8.71 -25.93
N LYS A 174 1.07 9.65 -26.74
CA LYS A 174 0.69 9.76 -28.14
C LYS A 174 1.82 9.26 -29.02
N ILE A 175 1.51 8.29 -29.88
CA ILE A 175 2.45 7.68 -30.85
C ILE A 175 1.96 8.02 -32.25
N THR A 176 2.88 8.42 -33.15
CA THR A 176 2.59 8.75 -34.52
C THR A 176 3.70 8.24 -35.42
N ASP A 177 3.34 7.82 -36.65
CA ASP A 177 4.29 7.58 -37.73
C ASP A 177 4.37 8.77 -38.70
N ASP A 178 5.20 8.66 -39.75
CA ASP A 178 5.34 9.66 -40.78
C ASP A 178 4.22 9.60 -41.83
N HIS A 179 3.39 8.56 -41.83
CA HIS A 179 2.25 8.35 -42.74
C HIS A 179 0.95 8.93 -42.17
N GLY A 180 0.96 9.38 -40.88
CA GLY A 180 -0.14 10.04 -40.21
C GLY A 180 -1.01 9.09 -39.39
N ASN A 181 -0.60 7.83 -39.17
CA ASN A 181 -1.21 6.97 -38.19
C ASN A 181 -0.96 7.56 -36.79
N THR A 182 -1.94 7.47 -35.91
CA THR A 182 -1.87 8.04 -34.57
C THR A 182 -2.64 7.18 -33.59
N THR A 183 -2.05 6.89 -32.45
CA THR A 183 -2.74 6.32 -31.31
C THR A 183 -2.46 7.14 -30.06
N VAL A 184 -3.38 7.08 -29.09
CA VAL A 184 -3.20 7.65 -27.75
C VAL A 184 -3.56 6.58 -26.75
N ILE A 185 -2.62 6.23 -25.89
CA ILE A 185 -2.82 5.31 -24.79
C ILE A 185 -2.68 6.05 -23.47
N GLN A 186 -3.45 5.63 -22.48
CA GLN A 186 -3.35 6.13 -21.12
C GLN A 186 -2.88 5.00 -20.22
N ILE A 187 -1.88 5.28 -19.41
CA ILE A 187 -1.34 4.35 -18.40
C ILE A 187 -1.32 5.07 -17.06
N VAL A 188 -1.80 4.42 -16.01
CA VAL A 188 -1.66 4.89 -14.63
C VAL A 188 -0.63 4.01 -13.93
N ILE A 189 0.44 4.63 -13.45
CA ILE A 189 1.40 3.97 -12.57
C ILE A 189 1.04 4.39 -11.14
N ASP A 190 0.67 3.41 -10.33
CA ASP A 190 0.24 3.58 -8.94
C ASP A 190 1.19 2.78 -8.03
N LYS A 191 1.99 3.47 -7.22
CA LYS A 191 3.02 2.89 -6.35
C LYS A 191 2.79 3.17 -4.88
N SER A 192 1.67 3.78 -4.53
CA SER A 192 1.36 4.17 -3.16
C SER A 192 -0.08 3.86 -2.78
N VAL A 193 -0.33 3.72 -1.49
CA VAL A 193 -1.68 3.59 -0.95
C VAL A 193 -2.14 4.94 -0.41
N ASN A 194 -3.22 5.48 -0.96
CA ASN A 194 -3.86 6.69 -0.46
C ASN A 194 -4.70 6.37 0.78
N ALA A 195 -4.06 6.36 1.93
CA ALA A 195 -4.70 6.13 3.22
C ALA A 195 -4.08 7.02 4.30
N HIS A 196 -4.84 7.37 5.33
CA HIS A 196 -4.37 8.11 6.49
C HIS A 196 -5.10 7.69 7.77
N ALA A 197 -4.47 7.95 8.91
CA ALA A 197 -5.03 7.75 10.24
C ALA A 197 -5.17 9.11 10.95
N THR A 198 -6.08 9.20 11.91
CA THR A 198 -6.27 10.42 12.72
C THR A 198 -5.17 10.64 13.75
N THR A 199 -4.22 9.70 13.88
CA THR A 199 -3.03 9.83 14.75
C THR A 199 -1.77 9.56 13.97
N GLY A 200 -0.63 10.06 14.46
CA GLY A 200 0.69 9.83 13.87
C GLY A 200 1.13 8.37 13.98
N ASN A 201 1.92 7.93 13.01
CA ASN A 201 2.48 6.58 13.02
C ASN A 201 3.51 6.41 14.14
N GLY A 202 3.34 5.36 14.96
CA GLY A 202 4.18 5.07 16.13
C GLY A 202 3.89 5.92 17.36
N THR A 203 2.75 6.62 17.39
CA THR A 203 2.33 7.41 18.56
C THR A 203 1.56 6.56 19.57
N ILE A 204 1.50 7.09 20.81
CA ILE A 204 0.58 6.68 21.84
C ILE A 204 -0.53 7.73 21.89
N THR A 205 -1.76 7.34 22.15
CA THR A 205 -2.90 8.25 22.23
C THR A 205 -3.92 7.74 23.25
N ASN A 206 -4.66 8.65 23.88
CA ASN A 206 -5.86 8.33 24.65
C ASN A 206 -7.15 8.64 23.88
N GLU A 207 -7.03 9.07 22.62
CA GLU A 207 -8.14 9.39 21.72
C GLU A 207 -8.49 8.20 20.83
N GLU A 208 -9.70 8.19 20.28
CA GLU A 208 -10.09 7.26 19.25
C GLU A 208 -9.29 7.45 17.99
N VAL A 209 -8.93 6.35 17.32
CA VAL A 209 -8.21 6.40 16.04
C VAL A 209 -9.10 5.90 14.92
N ILE A 210 -9.22 6.73 13.88
CA ILE A 210 -9.94 6.38 12.66
C ILE A 210 -8.92 6.26 11.52
N VAL A 211 -8.97 5.15 10.78
CA VAL A 211 -8.15 4.94 9.58
C VAL A 211 -9.05 4.90 8.37
N VAL A 212 -8.72 5.70 7.35
CA VAL A 212 -9.50 5.82 6.11
C VAL A 212 -8.60 5.61 4.89
N ALA A 213 -9.22 5.24 3.76
CA ALA A 213 -8.55 5.16 2.46
C ALA A 213 -9.37 5.91 1.40
N GLY A 214 -8.69 6.58 0.48
CA GLY A 214 -9.28 7.30 -0.66
C GLY A 214 -9.53 6.43 -1.89
N GLU A 215 -9.24 5.13 -1.81
CA GLU A 215 -9.33 4.17 -2.89
C GLU A 215 -9.83 2.81 -2.40
N LYS A 216 -9.98 1.86 -3.34
CA LYS A 216 -10.41 0.50 -3.00
C LYS A 216 -9.23 -0.33 -2.50
N VAL A 217 -9.28 -0.71 -1.22
CA VAL A 217 -8.21 -1.42 -0.54
C VAL A 217 -8.72 -2.63 0.24
N SER A 218 -7.79 -3.47 0.67
CA SER A 218 -7.97 -4.47 1.73
C SER A 218 -7.20 -4.05 2.97
N VAL A 219 -7.71 -4.38 4.16
CA VAL A 219 -7.10 -4.04 5.44
C VAL A 219 -6.86 -5.28 6.29
N ILE A 220 -5.70 -5.31 6.93
CA ILE A 220 -5.36 -6.31 7.95
C ILE A 220 -5.00 -5.55 9.22
N VAL A 221 -5.67 -5.89 10.33
CA VAL A 221 -5.40 -5.25 11.61
C VAL A 221 -5.02 -6.29 12.63
N THR A 222 -4.01 -5.97 13.44
CA THR A 222 -3.71 -6.71 14.66
C THR A 222 -3.77 -5.78 15.85
N LYS A 223 -4.28 -6.31 16.97
CA LYS A 223 -4.25 -5.70 18.30
C LYS A 223 -3.43 -6.60 19.21
N ASP A 224 -2.40 -6.09 19.85
CA ASP A 224 -1.49 -6.85 20.72
C ASP A 224 -0.94 -8.13 20.06
N GLY A 225 -0.70 -8.04 18.72
CA GLY A 225 -0.21 -9.15 17.91
C GLY A 225 -1.27 -10.20 17.53
N GLN A 226 -2.53 -10.03 17.91
CA GLN A 226 -3.64 -10.90 17.54
C GLN A 226 -4.51 -10.24 16.46
N ALA A 227 -5.12 -11.07 15.59
CA ALA A 227 -6.03 -10.55 14.56
C ALA A 227 -7.19 -9.77 15.21
N TYR A 228 -7.50 -8.61 14.64
CA TYR A 228 -8.56 -7.72 15.09
C TYR A 228 -9.48 -7.37 13.92
N ASP A 229 -10.77 -7.59 14.08
CA ASP A 229 -11.77 -7.27 13.06
C ASP A 229 -12.01 -5.76 13.02
N TYR A 230 -11.66 -5.13 11.90
CA TYR A 230 -11.79 -3.70 11.71
C TYR A 230 -12.40 -3.33 10.37
N ILE A 231 -13.26 -2.35 10.37
CA ILE A 231 -13.86 -1.76 9.16
C ILE A 231 -13.31 -0.34 9.01
N LEU A 232 -12.69 -0.05 7.89
CA LEU A 232 -12.16 1.29 7.59
C LEU A 232 -13.23 2.38 7.79
N GLY A 233 -12.80 3.48 8.39
CA GLY A 233 -13.66 4.61 8.72
C GLY A 233 -14.44 4.47 10.03
N GLN A 234 -14.34 3.34 10.73
CA GLN A 234 -14.88 3.21 12.08
C GLN A 234 -13.84 3.62 13.14
N PRO A 235 -14.25 4.17 14.28
CA PRO A 235 -13.32 4.49 15.34
C PRO A 235 -12.80 3.22 16.04
N ILE A 236 -11.51 3.18 16.30
CA ILE A 236 -10.85 2.24 17.17
C ILE A 236 -10.75 2.93 18.55
N THR A 237 -11.35 2.35 19.58
CA THR A 237 -11.44 2.92 20.91
C THR A 237 -10.91 2.01 22.01
N GLU A 238 -10.68 0.73 21.72
CA GLU A 238 -10.19 -0.24 22.68
C GLU A 238 -8.70 -0.03 22.96
N GLU A 239 -8.31 -0.11 24.22
CA GLU A 239 -6.90 -0.08 24.63
C GLU A 239 -6.11 -1.22 24.02
N GLY A 240 -4.88 -0.95 23.54
CA GLY A 240 -3.96 -1.94 22.97
C GLY A 240 -3.02 -1.35 21.94
N LYS A 241 -2.08 -2.19 21.50
CA LYS A 241 -1.11 -1.88 20.44
C LYS A 241 -1.65 -2.35 19.09
N TYR A 242 -1.82 -1.39 18.18
CA TYR A 242 -2.39 -1.65 16.85
C TYR A 242 -1.34 -1.61 15.75
N ASN A 243 -1.48 -2.53 14.83
CA ASN A 243 -0.81 -2.49 13.55
C ASN A 243 -1.90 -2.63 12.47
N VAL A 244 -2.08 -1.59 11.66
CA VAL A 244 -3.06 -1.52 10.58
C VAL A 244 -2.31 -1.51 9.27
N THR A 245 -2.37 -2.58 8.49
CA THR A 245 -1.75 -2.66 7.17
C THR A 245 -2.83 -2.66 6.10
N ILE A 246 -2.70 -1.74 5.15
CA ILE A 246 -3.63 -1.51 4.05
C ILE A 246 -2.92 -1.87 2.75
N TYR A 247 -3.62 -2.60 1.89
CA TYR A 247 -3.14 -3.02 0.57
C TYR A 247 -4.10 -2.55 -0.51
N ASP A 248 -3.58 -2.01 -1.59
CA ASP A 248 -4.34 -1.77 -2.82
C ASP A 248 -4.43 -3.01 -3.72
N ALA A 249 -5.01 -2.83 -4.92
CA ALA A 249 -5.13 -3.89 -5.91
C ALA A 249 -3.82 -4.20 -6.65
N TYR A 250 -2.82 -3.34 -6.54
CA TYR A 250 -1.54 -3.42 -7.26
C TYR A 250 -0.40 -3.95 -6.38
N GLY A 251 -0.70 -4.23 -5.10
CA GLY A 251 0.26 -4.78 -4.14
C GLY A 251 1.02 -3.74 -3.35
N ASN A 252 0.71 -2.45 -3.52
CA ASN A 252 1.25 -1.42 -2.65
C ASN A 252 0.65 -1.57 -1.26
N GLN A 253 1.44 -1.19 -0.25
CA GLN A 253 1.00 -1.27 1.14
C GLN A 253 1.36 -0.01 1.92
N LYS A 254 0.51 0.32 2.89
CA LYS A 254 0.76 1.35 3.91
C LYS A 254 0.40 0.80 5.28
N THR A 255 1.28 1.04 6.25
CA THR A 255 1.11 0.53 7.61
C THR A 255 1.05 1.69 8.59
N PHE A 256 0.08 1.64 9.49
CA PHE A 256 -0.04 2.53 10.65
C PHE A 256 0.16 1.71 11.92
N THR A 257 0.99 2.21 12.82
CA THR A 257 1.20 1.64 14.14
C THR A 257 0.88 2.70 15.20
N PHE A 258 0.12 2.34 16.19
CA PHE A 258 -0.20 3.22 17.33
C PHE A 258 -0.60 2.39 18.52
N GLU A 259 -0.60 3.01 19.70
CA GLU A 259 -1.08 2.41 20.95
C GLU A 259 -2.16 3.30 21.54
N ILE A 260 -3.32 2.72 21.83
CA ILE A 260 -4.37 3.41 22.56
C ILE A 260 -4.22 3.01 24.03
N VAL A 261 -4.10 4.00 24.90
CA VAL A 261 -4.02 3.83 26.35
C VAL A 261 -5.17 4.58 26.98
N ASN A 262 -5.87 3.92 27.88
CA ASN A 262 -7.03 4.51 28.58
C ASN A 262 -6.78 4.49 30.08
N GLY A 263 -7.25 5.55 30.74
CA GLY A 263 -7.18 5.66 32.20
C GLY A 263 -5.76 5.85 32.74
N THR A 264 -5.66 5.67 34.06
CA THR A 264 -4.42 5.79 34.82
C THR A 264 -3.65 4.49 34.82
N LYS A 265 -2.32 4.55 34.73
CA LYS A 265 -1.42 3.40 34.72
C LYS A 265 -0.47 3.41 35.90
N SER A 266 -0.02 2.25 36.34
CA SER A 266 1.02 2.11 37.37
C SER A 266 2.45 2.19 36.79
N VAL A 267 2.60 2.15 35.47
CA VAL A 267 3.87 2.30 34.76
C VAL A 267 3.61 3.00 33.43
N LEU A 268 4.39 4.01 33.13
CA LEU A 268 4.45 4.66 31.80
C LEU A 268 5.87 4.52 31.27
N ASP A 269 6.06 3.59 30.35
CA ASP A 269 7.34 3.33 29.69
C ASP A 269 7.08 2.97 28.21
N TYR A 270 7.13 3.99 27.34
CA TYR A 270 6.80 3.85 25.94
C TYR A 270 7.92 4.36 25.06
N THR A 271 8.20 3.66 23.98
CA THR A 271 9.11 4.13 22.93
C THR A 271 8.30 4.56 21.72
N LEU A 272 8.44 5.82 21.33
CA LEU A 272 7.80 6.36 20.13
C LEU A 272 8.54 5.92 18.86
N GLY A 273 7.83 5.94 17.73
CA GLY A 273 8.41 5.60 16.43
C GLY A 273 9.57 6.50 16.03
N GLU A 274 10.48 6.02 15.14
CA GLU A 274 11.66 6.76 14.70
C GLU A 274 11.33 8.08 13.96
N SER A 275 10.14 8.19 13.37
CA SER A 275 9.65 9.39 12.69
C SER A 275 8.89 10.35 13.59
N VAL A 276 8.83 10.09 14.89
CA VAL A 276 8.11 10.88 15.86
C VAL A 276 9.10 11.74 16.65
N GLU A 277 8.88 13.04 16.67
CA GLU A 277 9.67 14.01 17.45
C GLU A 277 8.83 14.56 18.58
N VAL A 278 9.30 14.45 19.83
CA VAL A 278 8.63 15.07 20.99
C VAL A 278 8.89 16.57 20.97
N ILE A 279 7.83 17.37 20.89
CA ILE A 279 7.91 18.85 20.86
C ILE A 279 7.78 19.43 22.26
N GLU A 280 6.82 18.93 23.05
CA GLU A 280 6.51 19.44 24.38
C GLU A 280 6.00 18.30 25.27
N VAL A 281 6.43 18.31 26.52
CA VAL A 281 5.85 17.49 27.59
C VAL A 281 5.47 18.40 28.73
N LYS A 282 4.23 18.25 29.23
CA LYS A 282 3.77 18.89 30.43
C LYS A 282 3.47 17.83 31.50
N HIS A 283 3.80 18.12 32.73
CA HIS A 283 3.42 17.34 33.91
C HIS A 283 2.52 18.19 34.82
N ASN A 284 1.29 17.76 35.05
CA ASN A 284 0.27 18.48 35.80
C ASN A 284 0.09 19.93 35.27
N GLY A 285 0.16 20.14 33.95
CA GLY A 285 0.03 21.41 33.27
C GLY A 285 1.28 22.30 33.23
N GLU A 286 2.39 21.90 33.87
CA GLU A 286 3.67 22.61 33.84
C GLU A 286 4.62 21.95 32.79
N VAL A 287 5.24 22.77 31.94
CA VAL A 287 6.20 22.28 30.92
C VAL A 287 7.45 21.75 31.62
N ILE A 288 7.86 20.53 31.27
CA ILE A 288 9.11 19.91 31.69
C ILE A 288 10.07 19.74 30.53
N GLU A 289 11.40 19.74 30.83
CA GLU A 289 12.41 19.47 29.78
C GLU A 289 12.39 17.98 29.40
N TRP A 290 12.24 17.70 28.09
CA TRP A 290 12.21 16.34 27.57
C TRP A 290 12.90 16.29 26.21
N ASP A 291 13.88 15.40 26.04
CA ASP A 291 14.71 15.31 24.85
C ASP A 291 14.82 13.87 24.28
N SER A 292 13.87 13.01 24.65
CA SER A 292 13.91 11.59 24.34
C SER A 292 12.62 11.14 23.66
N ASN A 293 12.72 10.20 22.72
CA ASN A 293 11.57 9.48 22.16
C ASN A 293 11.12 8.31 23.06
N GLN A 294 11.77 8.12 24.20
CA GLN A 294 11.33 7.21 25.25
C GLN A 294 10.57 7.98 26.31
N LEU A 295 9.26 7.70 26.45
CA LEU A 295 8.41 8.28 27.48
C LEU A 295 8.47 7.38 28.73
N ASN A 296 9.43 7.65 29.60
CA ASN A 296 9.61 6.93 30.87
C ASN A 296 9.33 7.88 32.02
N PHE A 297 8.06 7.92 32.46
CA PHE A 297 7.60 8.78 33.54
C PHE A 297 7.60 8.03 34.87
N THR A 298 8.03 8.70 35.96
CA THR A 298 8.21 8.10 37.28
C THR A 298 7.51 8.86 38.41
N GLU A 299 7.00 10.04 38.15
CA GLU A 299 6.25 10.84 39.13
C GLU A 299 4.76 10.79 38.83
N ASP A 300 3.94 10.57 39.87
CA ASP A 300 2.49 10.49 39.69
C ASP A 300 1.91 11.81 39.17
N GLY A 301 0.92 11.69 38.29
CA GLY A 301 0.24 12.83 37.74
C GLY A 301 -0.16 12.65 36.27
N ILE A 302 -0.63 13.74 35.67
CA ILE A 302 -1.08 13.80 34.29
C ILE A 302 0.04 14.37 33.45
N TYR A 303 0.37 13.66 32.37
CA TYR A 303 1.33 14.07 31.36
C TYR A 303 0.62 14.37 30.03
N GLU A 304 0.74 15.61 29.56
CA GLU A 304 0.33 16.00 28.20
C GLU A 304 1.57 15.97 27.32
N VAL A 305 1.55 15.14 26.26
CA VAL A 305 2.68 14.97 25.34
C VAL A 305 2.26 15.47 23.97
N THR A 306 3.04 16.39 23.39
CA THR A 306 2.87 16.87 22.03
C THR A 306 4.02 16.38 21.17
N VAL A 307 3.71 15.76 20.04
CA VAL A 307 4.66 15.19 19.09
C VAL A 307 4.44 15.74 17.69
N LEU A 308 5.52 15.77 16.90
CA LEU A 308 5.49 16.08 15.48
C LEU A 308 5.70 14.78 14.70
N VAL A 309 4.79 14.48 13.76
CA VAL A 309 4.87 13.31 12.88
C VAL A 309 4.55 13.76 11.46
N ASP A 310 5.49 13.57 10.52
CA ASP A 310 5.34 13.98 9.12
C ASP A 310 4.95 15.46 8.92
N GLY A 311 5.35 16.34 9.88
CA GLY A 311 5.07 17.77 9.85
C GLY A 311 3.72 18.17 10.45
N GLU A 312 2.96 17.25 11.01
CA GLU A 312 1.71 17.49 11.73
C GLU A 312 1.88 17.26 13.23
N GLU A 313 1.23 18.10 14.05
CA GLU A 313 1.26 18.01 15.51
C GLU A 313 0.12 17.13 16.04
N TYR A 314 0.46 16.23 16.95
CA TYR A 314 -0.47 15.38 17.70
C TYR A 314 -0.24 15.53 19.20
N SER A 315 -1.32 15.60 19.97
CA SER A 315 -1.23 15.67 21.44
C SER A 315 -2.06 14.55 22.07
N PHE A 316 -1.56 13.98 23.15
CA PHE A 316 -2.25 12.95 23.93
C PHE A 316 -1.90 13.08 25.40
N GLU A 317 -2.77 12.51 26.25
CA GLU A 317 -2.65 12.54 27.69
C GLU A 317 -2.35 11.15 28.24
N LEU A 318 -1.41 11.06 29.17
CA LEU A 318 -1.06 9.86 29.92
C LEU A 318 -1.20 10.16 31.40
N SER A 319 -1.77 9.24 32.17
CA SER A 319 -1.89 9.39 33.63
C SER A 319 -1.13 8.28 34.37
N LEU A 320 -0.24 8.67 35.26
CA LEU A 320 0.57 7.77 36.08
C LEU A 320 0.13 7.85 37.54
N ASP A 321 -0.07 6.69 38.14
CA ASP A 321 -0.24 6.53 39.56
C ASP A 321 0.54 5.29 40.04
N THR A 322 1.57 5.52 40.80
CA THR A 322 2.43 4.50 41.41
C THR A 322 2.26 4.39 42.91
N THR A 323 1.33 5.19 43.48
CA THR A 323 1.13 5.31 44.91
C THR A 323 0.08 4.31 45.40
N ALA A 324 0.46 3.46 46.33
CA ALA A 324 -0.47 2.52 46.93
C ALA A 324 -1.41 3.23 47.95
N PRO A 325 -2.63 2.72 48.15
CA PRO A 325 -3.60 3.25 49.10
C PRO A 325 -3.03 3.33 50.52
N GLU A 326 -3.43 4.35 51.26
CA GLU A 326 -3.16 4.45 52.67
C GLU A 326 -4.42 4.17 53.49
N ILE A 327 -4.22 3.54 54.66
CA ILE A 327 -5.29 3.27 55.62
C ILE A 327 -4.96 3.85 56.98
N THR A 328 -5.98 4.04 57.79
CA THR A 328 -5.81 4.40 59.19
C THR A 328 -6.02 3.16 60.07
N LEU A 329 -4.98 2.78 60.83
CA LEU A 329 -5.08 1.80 61.89
C LEU A 329 -5.49 2.50 63.18
N ASN A 330 -6.74 2.31 63.62
CA ASN A 330 -7.22 2.86 64.90
C ASN A 330 -6.91 1.92 66.03
N GLY A 331 -6.21 2.42 67.07
CA GLY A 331 -5.88 1.67 68.24
C GLY A 331 -4.45 1.18 68.35
N ILE A 332 -3.72 1.13 67.23
CA ILE A 332 -2.30 0.72 67.16
C ILE A 332 -1.60 1.40 65.99
N GLU A 333 -0.30 1.62 66.12
CA GLU A 333 0.53 2.09 64.97
C GLU A 333 1.14 0.91 64.18
N ASP A 334 1.52 1.17 62.95
CA ASP A 334 2.18 0.17 62.14
C ASP A 334 3.49 -0.31 62.78
N GLY A 335 3.71 -1.61 62.83
CA GLY A 335 4.86 -2.25 63.45
C GLY A 335 4.78 -2.41 64.99
N GLU A 336 3.71 -1.97 65.64
CA GLU A 336 3.57 -2.05 67.08
C GLU A 336 2.91 -3.34 67.59
N ALA A 337 3.11 -3.61 68.93
CA ALA A 337 2.44 -4.67 69.61
C ALA A 337 1.62 -4.09 70.75
N GLY A 338 0.42 -4.60 71.02
CA GLY A 338 -0.46 -4.08 72.04
C GLY A 338 -1.59 -5.02 72.46
N ASN A 339 -2.24 -4.68 73.56
CA ASN A 339 -3.47 -5.33 74.02
C ASN A 339 -4.65 -4.37 73.82
N VAL A 340 -5.02 -4.19 72.55
CA VAL A 340 -6.03 -3.22 72.11
C VAL A 340 -6.98 -3.86 71.13
N THR A 341 -8.08 -3.22 70.83
CA THR A 341 -8.91 -3.53 69.65
C THR A 341 -8.47 -2.62 68.54
N VAL A 342 -8.22 -3.20 67.38
CA VAL A 342 -7.82 -2.46 66.15
C VAL A 342 -8.97 -2.46 65.13
N THR A 343 -9.22 -1.31 64.56
CA THR A 343 -10.11 -1.17 63.35
C THR A 343 -9.36 -0.48 62.28
N ILE A 344 -9.63 -0.89 61.02
CA ILE A 344 -9.04 -0.29 59.80
C ILE A 344 -10.11 0.59 59.17
N THR A 345 -9.77 1.87 58.98
CA THR A 345 -10.67 2.85 58.38
C THR A 345 -9.92 3.75 57.39
N ASP A 346 -10.66 4.63 56.67
CA ASP A 346 -10.15 5.76 55.91
C ASP A 346 -9.12 5.34 54.83
N MET A 347 -9.49 4.43 53.94
CA MET A 347 -8.69 4.15 52.78
C MET A 347 -8.70 5.39 51.86
N THR A 348 -7.52 5.84 51.40
CA THR A 348 -7.36 7.09 50.68
C THR A 348 -7.92 7.06 49.23
N GLU A 349 -8.08 5.88 48.68
CA GLU A 349 -8.59 5.65 47.30
C GLU A 349 -9.30 4.29 47.22
N ASP A 350 -9.96 4.05 46.10
CA ASP A 350 -10.65 2.78 45.86
C ASP A 350 -9.66 1.62 45.69
N GLY A 351 -9.98 0.49 46.32
CA GLY A 351 -9.09 -0.67 46.27
C GLY A 351 -9.60 -1.84 47.12
N THR A 352 -8.72 -2.78 47.37
CA THR A 352 -8.98 -3.98 48.16
C THR A 352 -8.14 -4.01 49.43
N VAL A 353 -8.72 -4.51 50.51
CA VAL A 353 -8.03 -4.75 51.79
C VAL A 353 -8.04 -6.25 52.07
N LYS A 354 -6.88 -6.84 52.28
CA LYS A 354 -6.69 -8.21 52.73
C LYS A 354 -6.03 -8.22 54.10
N VAL A 355 -6.58 -9.01 55.01
CA VAL A 355 -6.03 -9.13 56.37
C VAL A 355 -5.58 -10.56 56.59
N TYR A 356 -4.35 -10.71 57.02
CA TYR A 356 -3.77 -12.00 57.42
C TYR A 356 -3.53 -12.00 58.92
N LYS A 357 -3.91 -13.10 59.55
CA LYS A 357 -3.59 -13.37 60.98
C LYS A 357 -2.74 -14.63 61.07
N ASP A 358 -1.56 -14.52 61.70
CA ASP A 358 -0.60 -15.60 61.83
C ASP A 358 -0.27 -16.27 60.45
N GLY A 359 -0.23 -15.44 59.39
CA GLY A 359 0.02 -15.84 58.01
C GLY A 359 -1.15 -16.48 57.28
N VAL A 360 -2.35 -16.50 57.86
CA VAL A 360 -3.59 -17.01 57.22
C VAL A 360 -4.53 -15.88 56.92
N GLU A 361 -5.01 -15.76 55.69
CA GLU A 361 -6.01 -14.76 55.27
C GLU A 361 -7.33 -14.98 56.05
N ILE A 362 -7.87 -13.90 56.57
CA ILE A 362 -9.15 -13.89 57.28
C ILE A 362 -10.15 -12.99 56.59
N GLU A 363 -11.43 -13.31 56.68
CA GLU A 363 -12.49 -12.45 56.18
C GLU A 363 -12.56 -11.16 57.04
N TYR A 364 -12.47 -10.02 56.34
CA TYR A 364 -12.45 -8.70 57.02
C TYR A 364 -13.17 -7.66 56.13
N ASN A 365 -14.02 -6.86 56.76
CA ASN A 365 -14.60 -5.68 56.12
C ASN A 365 -14.09 -4.43 56.83
N LEU A 366 -13.86 -3.35 56.08
CA LEU A 366 -13.45 -2.07 56.67
C LEU A 366 -14.36 -1.65 57.81
N GLY A 367 -13.75 -1.35 58.97
CA GLY A 367 -14.43 -1.00 60.19
C GLY A 367 -14.71 -2.18 61.14
N ASP A 368 -14.47 -3.42 60.75
CA ASP A 368 -14.57 -4.58 61.63
C ASP A 368 -13.50 -4.51 62.73
N GLU A 369 -13.80 -5.06 63.92
CA GLU A 369 -12.90 -5.09 65.05
C GLU A 369 -11.96 -6.30 65.02
N LEU A 370 -10.64 -6.06 65.08
CA LEU A 370 -9.60 -7.06 65.28
C LEU A 370 -9.21 -7.05 66.72
N LYS A 371 -9.46 -8.15 67.48
CA LYS A 371 -9.25 -8.27 68.93
C LYS A 371 -8.64 -9.61 69.33
N ASP A 372 -8.56 -10.56 68.44
CA ASP A 372 -7.94 -11.85 68.72
C ASP A 372 -6.41 -11.71 68.73
N TYR A 373 -5.74 -12.31 69.72
CA TYR A 373 -4.28 -12.28 69.73
C TYR A 373 -3.65 -12.99 68.59
N GLY A 374 -2.57 -12.43 68.01
CA GLY A 374 -1.83 -12.95 66.86
C GLY A 374 -1.05 -11.87 66.18
N GLU A 375 -0.23 -12.27 65.21
CA GLU A 375 0.46 -11.38 64.29
C GLU A 375 -0.46 -11.04 63.10
N TYR A 376 -0.68 -9.77 62.83
CA TYR A 376 -1.51 -9.29 61.73
C TYR A 376 -0.65 -8.62 60.67
N VAL A 377 -0.98 -8.91 59.39
CA VAL A 377 -0.52 -8.20 58.20
C VAL A 377 -1.76 -7.75 57.44
N VAL A 378 -1.81 -6.47 57.11
CA VAL A 378 -2.86 -5.86 56.31
C VAL A 378 -2.25 -5.42 54.98
N GLU A 379 -2.73 -5.96 53.90
CA GLU A 379 -2.34 -5.55 52.54
C GLU A 379 -3.46 -4.74 51.91
N VAL A 380 -3.14 -3.56 51.43
CA VAL A 380 -4.06 -2.71 50.68
C VAL A 380 -3.55 -2.55 49.28
N THR A 381 -4.44 -2.72 48.30
CA THR A 381 -4.08 -2.70 46.86
C THR A 381 -5.13 -1.89 46.11
N ASP A 382 -4.70 -0.93 45.31
CA ASP A 382 -5.58 -0.17 44.41
C ASP A 382 -6.01 -0.99 43.20
N GLU A 383 -6.75 -0.35 42.27
CA GLU A 383 -7.18 -0.97 41.02
C GLU A 383 -6.02 -1.18 40.04
N LEU A 384 -4.91 -0.46 40.17
CA LEU A 384 -3.72 -0.55 39.31
C LEU A 384 -2.71 -1.60 39.80
N GLY A 385 -2.91 -2.16 41.02
CA GLY A 385 -2.06 -3.16 41.63
C GLY A 385 -0.95 -2.58 42.51
N ASN A 386 -0.93 -1.26 42.81
CA ASN A 386 0.00 -0.70 43.76
C ASN A 386 -0.40 -1.19 45.15
N THR A 387 0.54 -1.76 45.89
CA THR A 387 0.27 -2.45 47.18
C THR A 387 1.11 -1.88 48.29
N ARG A 388 0.50 -1.68 49.45
CA ARG A 388 1.14 -1.32 50.69
C ARG A 388 0.74 -2.30 51.79
N SER A 389 1.70 -2.64 52.66
CA SER A 389 1.48 -3.56 53.78
C SER A 389 1.70 -2.85 55.08
N TYR A 390 0.83 -3.13 56.03
CA TYR A 390 0.91 -2.73 57.42
C TYR A 390 0.99 -3.98 58.27
N SER A 391 1.68 -3.91 59.44
CA SER A 391 1.80 -5.03 60.35
C SER A 391 1.59 -4.57 61.79
N PHE A 392 1.02 -5.43 62.62
CA PHE A 392 0.92 -5.20 64.05
C PHE A 392 0.71 -6.54 64.75
N THR A 393 0.95 -6.53 66.13
CA THR A 393 0.75 -7.73 66.88
C THR A 393 -0.24 -7.44 68.05
N LEU A 394 -1.28 -8.24 68.15
CA LEU A 394 -2.17 -8.23 69.32
C LEU A 394 -1.71 -9.30 70.28
N GLU A 395 -1.23 -8.89 71.44
CA GLU A 395 -0.71 -9.79 72.44
C GLU A 395 -1.35 -9.54 73.86
N TYR A 396 -1.40 -10.60 74.62
CA TYR A 396 -1.89 -10.47 75.97
C TYR A 396 -0.84 -9.77 76.89
N GLN A 397 -1.08 -8.54 77.19
CA GLN A 397 -0.28 -7.83 78.16
C GLN A 397 -0.82 -8.12 79.60
N MET A 398 -0.07 -8.88 80.41
CA MET A 398 -0.37 -9.01 81.80
C MET A 398 -0.18 -7.66 82.47
N ASN A 399 -1.23 -7.15 83.12
CA ASN A 399 -1.10 -5.93 83.86
C ASN A 399 -0.10 -6.15 85.00
N GLY A 400 0.62 -5.11 85.39
CA GLY A 400 1.69 -5.19 86.41
C GLY A 400 1.24 -5.87 87.70
N TRP A 401 -0.04 -5.81 88.06
CA TRP A 401 -0.62 -6.52 89.22
C TRP A 401 -0.68 -8.04 89.00
N ALA A 402 -0.99 -8.54 87.83
CA ALA A 402 -1.00 -9.97 87.54
C ALA A 402 0.43 -10.53 87.59
N ILE A 403 1.41 -9.82 87.00
CA ILE A 403 2.83 -10.18 87.10
C ILE A 403 3.29 -10.18 88.55
N ALA A 404 2.92 -9.18 89.36
CA ALA A 404 3.25 -9.12 90.81
C ALA A 404 2.63 -10.30 91.55
N LEU A 405 1.39 -10.68 91.31
CA LEU A 405 0.74 -11.83 91.94
C LEU A 405 1.41 -13.17 91.53
N ILE A 406 1.82 -13.33 90.28
CA ILE A 406 2.56 -14.52 89.86
C ILE A 406 3.92 -14.59 90.51
N ILE A 407 4.65 -13.49 90.65
CA ILE A 407 5.93 -13.43 91.34
C ILE A 407 5.74 -13.73 92.80
N ILE A 408 4.73 -13.15 93.50
CA ILE A 408 4.39 -13.43 94.90
C ILE A 408 4.02 -14.92 95.04
N GLY A 409 3.21 -15.46 94.12
CA GLY A 409 2.83 -16.88 94.15
C GLY A 409 4.06 -17.82 94.03
N LEU A 410 4.97 -17.52 93.08
CA LEU A 410 6.21 -18.28 92.90
C LEU A 410 7.15 -18.19 94.15
N LEU A 411 7.25 -16.99 94.77
CA LEU A 411 8.00 -16.79 95.96
C LEU A 411 7.38 -17.54 97.19
N ALA A 412 6.06 -17.59 97.29
CA ALA A 412 5.35 -18.35 98.27
C ALA A 412 5.58 -19.88 98.12
N ILE A 413 5.51 -20.39 96.90
CA ILE A 413 5.81 -21.80 96.61
C ILE A 413 7.28 -22.12 96.96
N ALA A 414 8.23 -21.27 96.54
CA ALA A 414 9.63 -21.44 96.88
C ALA A 414 9.83 -21.44 98.46
N GLY A 415 9.16 -20.55 99.14
CA GLY A 415 9.16 -20.49 100.58
C GLY A 415 8.62 -21.79 101.22
N ILE A 416 7.54 -22.33 100.73
CA ILE A 416 6.97 -23.61 101.18
C ILE A 416 7.94 -24.79 100.89
N VAL A 417 8.57 -24.80 99.77
CA VAL A 417 9.59 -25.85 99.41
C VAL A 417 10.78 -25.77 100.35
N VAL A 418 11.25 -24.56 100.67
CA VAL A 418 12.33 -24.33 101.67
C VAL A 418 11.93 -24.82 103.00
N LEU A 419 10.70 -24.50 103.47
CA LEU A 419 10.17 -24.95 104.74
C LEU A 419 10.03 -26.49 104.83
N ILE A 420 9.60 -27.15 103.74
CA ILE A 420 9.52 -28.59 103.64
C ILE A 420 10.93 -29.21 103.70
N CYS A 421 11.90 -28.65 103.05
CA CYS A 421 13.27 -29.08 103.09
C CYS A 421 13.91 -28.89 104.47
N LEU A 422 13.62 -27.78 105.15
CA LEU A 422 14.10 -27.54 106.51
C LEU A 422 13.41 -28.45 107.50
N LYS A 423 12.13 -28.77 107.31
CA LYS A 423 11.44 -29.77 108.19
C LYS A 423 12.05 -31.17 107.96
N LYS A 424 12.33 -31.60 106.74
CA LYS A 424 13.00 -32.85 106.45
C LYS A 424 14.40 -32.94 107.03
N LYS A 425 15.16 -31.85 107.04
CA LYS A 425 16.47 -31.80 107.74
C LYS A 425 16.39 -31.91 109.25
N ARG A 426 15.27 -31.52 109.90
CA ARG A 426 15.05 -31.68 111.35
C ARG A 426 14.64 -33.10 111.74
N VAL A 427 13.99 -33.87 110.84
CA VAL A 427 13.56 -35.27 111.11
C VAL A 427 14.70 -36.30 110.94
N PHE A 428 15.85 -35.91 110.43
CA PHE A 428 17.03 -36.74 110.30
C PHE A 428 18.16 -36.41 111.30
N LYS A 429 17.81 -35.64 112.44
CA LYS A 429 18.76 -35.25 113.49
C LYS A 429 18.37 -35.74 114.83
N ASP A 430 17.41 -36.68 115.00
CA ASP A 430 17.13 -37.42 116.23
C ASP A 430 17.34 -38.90 116.01
#